data_b66e7e70ca0e4963e7aa00551c0cf4b9
#
_entry.id   b66e7e70ca0e4963e7aa00551c0cf4b9
#
_cell.length_a   1.000
_cell.length_b   1.000
_cell.length_c   1.000
_cell.angle_alpha   90.00
_cell.angle_beta   90.00
_cell.angle_gamma   90.00
#
_symmetry.space_group_name_H-M   'P 1'
#
loop_
_entity.id
_entity.type
_entity.pdbx_description
1 polymer ?
#
loop_
_entity_poly.entity_id
_entity_poly.type
_entity_poly.pdbx_seq_one_letter_code
_entity_poly.pdbx_strand_id
1 'polypeptide(L)'
;MKQLLLTGLFLGSCAILPAQKTTKIPTVYKPVRTEMYKKGWIDFNKNGVKDIYEDPTAPIDARIEDLLSRMTLEEKTCQMVTLYGYKRVLKDDLPTPEWKRLLWKDGIGAIDEHLNGF
;
A
#
# COMPACT_ATOMS: atom_id res chain seq x y z
N MET A 1 60.95 -35.25 31.46
CA MET A 1 59.72 -34.42 31.48
C MET A 1 59.05 -34.56 30.14
N LYS A 2 57.94 -35.32 30.07
CA LYS A 2 57.19 -35.54 28.84
C LYS A 2 55.98 -34.62 28.85
N GLN A 3 55.90 -33.67 27.92
CA GLN A 3 54.71 -32.86 27.70
C GLN A 3 53.69 -33.63 26.87
N LEU A 4 52.52 -33.75 27.38
CA LEU A 4 51.37 -34.37 26.69
C LEU A 4 50.63 -33.24 25.98
N LEU A 5 50.61 -33.26 24.63
CA LEU A 5 49.80 -32.38 23.79
C LEU A 5 48.40 -32.95 23.69
N LEU A 6 47.42 -32.24 24.30
CA LEU A 6 46.01 -32.58 24.19
C LEU A 6 45.41 -31.81 23.00
N THR A 7 45.21 -32.49 21.88
CA THR A 7 44.49 -31.95 20.71
C THR A 7 42.99 -32.15 20.93
N GLY A 8 42.31 -31.06 21.28
CA GLY A 8 40.87 -31.03 21.39
C GLY A 8 40.21 -30.95 19.99
N LEU A 9 39.50 -32.01 19.65
CA LEU A 9 38.70 -32.07 18.41
C LEU A 9 37.38 -31.33 18.61
N PHE A 10 37.26 -30.10 18.03
CA PHE A 10 36.00 -29.34 18.03
C PHE A 10 35.08 -29.92 16.94
N LEU A 11 34.14 -30.77 17.33
CA LEU A 11 33.01 -31.16 16.48
C LEU A 11 31.99 -30.04 16.43
N GLY A 12 32.06 -29.20 15.39
CA GLY A 12 31.07 -28.18 15.10
C GLY A 12 29.72 -28.81 14.74
N SER A 13 28.78 -28.75 15.67
CA SER A 13 27.38 -29.16 15.41
C SER A 13 26.75 -28.12 14.45
N CYS A 14 26.64 -28.49 13.18
CA CYS A 14 25.91 -27.70 12.18
C CYS A 14 24.41 -27.87 12.44
N ALA A 15 23.78 -26.92 13.15
CA ALA A 15 22.36 -26.87 13.35
C ALA A 15 21.67 -26.59 12.00
N ILE A 16 21.02 -27.58 11.43
CA ILE A 16 20.18 -27.43 10.25
C ILE A 16 18.93 -26.66 10.70
N LEU A 17 18.88 -25.36 10.38
CA LEU A 17 17.69 -24.54 10.56
C LEU A 17 16.59 -25.09 9.64
N PRO A 18 15.38 -25.34 10.16
CA PRO A 18 14.27 -25.78 9.31
C PRO A 18 13.95 -24.68 8.30
N ALA A 19 13.89 -25.05 7.02
CA ALA A 19 13.50 -24.13 5.95
C ALA A 19 12.14 -23.50 6.29
N GLN A 20 12.10 -22.18 6.39
CA GLN A 20 10.85 -21.46 6.55
C GLN A 20 9.90 -21.83 5.42
N LYS A 21 8.70 -22.33 5.78
CA LYS A 21 7.63 -22.55 4.81
C LYS A 21 7.34 -21.21 4.12
N THR A 22 7.76 -21.08 2.88
CA THR A 22 7.35 -19.97 2.01
C THR A 22 5.84 -20.04 1.88
N THR A 23 5.15 -19.15 2.57
CA THR A 23 3.72 -18.92 2.36
C THR A 23 3.55 -18.51 0.91
N LYS A 24 2.92 -19.37 0.09
CA LYS A 24 2.60 -19.02 -1.30
C LYS A 24 1.71 -17.80 -1.27
N ILE A 25 2.23 -16.65 -1.65
CA ILE A 25 1.44 -15.45 -1.91
C ILE A 25 0.43 -15.84 -3.00
N PRO A 26 -0.88 -15.63 -2.80
CA PRO A 26 -1.86 -15.93 -3.82
C PRO A 26 -1.52 -15.20 -5.11
N THR A 27 -1.27 -15.94 -6.18
CA THR A 27 -0.68 -15.41 -7.42
C THR A 27 -1.66 -14.61 -8.27
N VAL A 28 -2.91 -14.43 -7.83
CA VAL A 28 -3.93 -13.71 -8.60
C VAL A 28 -4.74 -12.80 -7.68
N TYR A 29 -4.33 -11.53 -7.58
CA TYR A 29 -5.22 -10.48 -7.12
C TYR A 29 -6.26 -10.21 -8.22
N LYS A 30 -7.51 -10.65 -8.00
CA LYS A 30 -8.63 -10.23 -8.87
C LYS A 30 -9.08 -8.85 -8.39
N PRO A 31 -8.95 -7.81 -9.22
CA PRO A 31 -9.45 -6.49 -8.85
C PRO A 31 -10.96 -6.58 -8.60
N VAL A 32 -11.42 -6.01 -7.49
CA VAL A 32 -12.85 -6.03 -7.06
C VAL A 32 -13.73 -5.21 -8.02
N ARG A 33 -13.12 -4.28 -8.76
CA ARG A 33 -13.79 -3.39 -9.73
C ARG A 33 -13.05 -3.41 -11.03
N THR A 34 -13.54 -4.19 -11.98
CA THR A 34 -12.92 -4.32 -13.30
C THR A 34 -13.45 -3.31 -14.31
N GLU A 35 -14.64 -2.75 -14.06
CA GLU A 35 -15.35 -1.83 -14.95
C GLU A 35 -14.61 -0.51 -15.20
N MET A 36 -13.77 -0.07 -14.23
CA MET A 36 -12.97 1.14 -14.39
C MET A 36 -11.71 0.96 -15.25
N TYR A 37 -11.26 -0.28 -15.47
CA TYR A 37 -10.08 -0.54 -16.27
C TYR A 37 -10.45 -0.65 -17.74
N LYS A 38 -10.04 0.32 -18.54
CA LYS A 38 -10.25 0.37 -19.98
C LYS A 38 -8.96 0.03 -20.71
N LYS A 39 -9.03 -0.12 -22.05
CA LYS A 39 -7.84 -0.41 -22.83
C LYS A 39 -6.89 0.80 -22.86
N GLY A 40 -5.83 0.72 -22.04
CA GLY A 40 -4.76 1.72 -21.99
C GLY A 40 -5.03 2.94 -21.10
N TRP A 41 -6.11 2.95 -20.31
CA TRP A 41 -6.41 4.01 -19.36
C TRP A 41 -7.32 3.51 -18.22
N ILE A 42 -7.50 4.31 -17.18
CA ILE A 42 -8.36 4.00 -16.03
C ILE A 42 -9.42 5.09 -15.92
N ASP A 43 -10.69 4.67 -15.92
CA ASP A 43 -11.88 5.52 -15.74
C ASP A 43 -12.09 5.73 -14.23
N PHE A 44 -11.41 6.72 -13.65
CA PHE A 44 -11.42 6.96 -12.20
C PHE A 44 -12.78 7.46 -11.71
N ASN A 45 -13.43 8.35 -12.47
CA ASN A 45 -14.72 8.91 -12.10
C ASN A 45 -15.91 8.08 -12.58
N LYS A 46 -15.68 7.01 -13.36
CA LYS A 46 -16.66 6.04 -13.87
C LYS A 46 -17.75 6.66 -14.76
N ASN A 47 -17.39 7.71 -15.48
CA ASN A 47 -18.29 8.34 -16.44
C ASN A 47 -18.30 7.67 -17.82
N GLY A 48 -17.35 6.73 -18.05
CA GLY A 48 -17.20 6.01 -19.31
C GLY A 48 -16.49 6.79 -20.42
N VAL A 49 -16.06 8.01 -20.15
CA VAL A 49 -15.34 8.89 -21.08
C VAL A 49 -13.91 9.06 -20.61
N LYS A 50 -12.94 9.02 -21.53
CA LYS A 50 -11.54 9.27 -21.21
C LYS A 50 -11.31 10.77 -21.04
N ASP A 51 -11.27 11.24 -19.82
CA ASP A 51 -10.96 12.62 -19.47
C ASP A 51 -9.44 12.89 -19.65
N ILE A 52 -9.04 14.17 -19.74
CA ILE A 52 -7.63 14.54 -19.96
C ILE A 52 -6.75 14.00 -18.82
N TYR A 53 -7.20 14.10 -17.57
CA TYR A 53 -6.42 13.61 -16.42
C TYR A 53 -6.25 12.09 -16.40
N GLU A 54 -7.11 11.35 -17.10
CA GLU A 54 -7.08 9.89 -17.23
C GLU A 54 -6.23 9.42 -18.42
N ASP A 55 -5.86 10.32 -19.32
CA ASP A 55 -5.05 9.98 -20.48
C ASP A 55 -3.56 9.94 -20.12
N PRO A 56 -2.93 8.74 -20.06
CA PRO A 56 -1.51 8.64 -19.73
C PRO A 56 -0.58 9.26 -20.78
N THR A 57 -1.11 9.57 -21.99
CA THR A 57 -0.34 10.18 -23.09
C THR A 57 -0.43 11.70 -23.11
N ALA A 58 -1.38 12.29 -22.38
CA ALA A 58 -1.52 13.74 -22.28
C ALA A 58 -0.38 14.37 -21.45
N PRO A 59 0.02 15.61 -21.75
CA PRO A 59 1.01 16.34 -20.95
C PRO A 59 0.61 16.42 -19.48
N ILE A 60 1.60 16.27 -18.58
CA ILE A 60 1.33 16.20 -17.15
C ILE A 60 0.61 17.44 -16.61
N ASP A 61 0.99 18.63 -17.09
CA ASP A 61 0.37 19.89 -16.67
C ASP A 61 -1.10 19.95 -17.07
N ALA A 62 -1.43 19.54 -18.30
CA ALA A 62 -2.81 19.47 -18.78
C ALA A 62 -3.65 18.48 -17.94
N ARG A 63 -3.06 17.35 -17.53
CA ARG A 63 -3.73 16.37 -16.67
C ARG A 63 -3.99 16.93 -15.28
N ILE A 64 -3.03 17.67 -14.71
CA ILE A 64 -3.17 18.31 -13.39
C ILE A 64 -4.27 19.38 -13.44
N GLU A 65 -4.25 20.25 -14.42
CA GLU A 65 -5.26 21.29 -14.61
C GLU A 65 -6.68 20.72 -14.75
N ASP A 66 -6.84 19.70 -15.59
CA ASP A 66 -8.14 19.05 -15.78
C ASP A 66 -8.65 18.41 -14.48
N LEU A 67 -7.79 17.66 -13.76
CA LEU A 67 -8.17 17.07 -12.47
C LEU A 67 -8.55 18.14 -11.45
N LEU A 68 -7.73 19.16 -11.26
CA LEU A 68 -7.99 20.25 -10.32
C LEU A 68 -9.27 21.03 -10.64
N SER A 69 -9.60 21.18 -11.92
CA SER A 69 -10.85 21.86 -12.33
C SER A 69 -12.11 21.08 -11.93
N ARG A 70 -12.00 19.77 -11.79
CA ARG A 70 -13.12 18.86 -11.47
C ARG A 70 -13.28 18.60 -9.98
N MET A 71 -12.22 18.73 -9.21
CA MET A 71 -12.23 18.48 -7.75
C MET A 71 -12.99 19.59 -7.01
N THR A 72 -13.83 19.17 -6.05
CA THR A 72 -14.45 20.08 -5.08
C THR A 72 -13.40 20.66 -4.12
N LEU A 73 -13.79 21.68 -3.36
CA LEU A 73 -12.90 22.24 -2.33
C LEU A 73 -12.58 21.23 -1.24
N GLU A 74 -13.56 20.42 -0.85
CA GLU A 74 -13.42 19.35 0.14
C GLU A 74 -12.41 18.30 -0.33
N GLU A 75 -12.54 17.82 -1.56
CA GLU A 75 -11.59 16.86 -2.14
C GLU A 75 -10.17 17.43 -2.20
N LYS A 76 -10.01 18.68 -2.63
CA LYS A 76 -8.70 19.36 -2.64
C LYS A 76 -8.09 19.46 -1.25
N THR A 77 -8.91 19.81 -0.25
CA THR A 77 -8.47 19.92 1.15
C THR A 77 -8.07 18.55 1.70
N CYS A 78 -8.86 17.52 1.41
CA CYS A 78 -8.57 16.15 1.83
C CYS A 78 -7.27 15.60 1.24
N GLN A 79 -6.88 16.02 0.03
CA GLN A 79 -5.59 15.61 -0.56
C GLN A 79 -4.37 16.17 0.20
N MET A 80 -4.54 17.21 1.01
CA MET A 80 -3.47 17.76 1.85
C MET A 80 -3.39 17.10 3.23
N VAL A 81 -4.31 16.18 3.56
CA VAL A 81 -4.39 15.50 4.86
C VAL A 81 -3.68 14.16 4.81
N THR A 82 -2.89 13.89 5.85
CA THR A 82 -2.31 12.56 6.10
C THR A 82 -3.01 11.92 7.29
N LEU A 83 -3.53 10.70 7.13
CA LEU A 83 -4.08 9.91 8.21
C LEU A 83 -2.95 9.11 8.89
N TYR A 84 -2.88 9.26 10.20
CA TYR A 84 -1.94 8.52 11.03
C TYR A 84 -2.61 7.29 11.61
N GLY A 85 -2.24 6.11 11.11
CA GLY A 85 -2.89 4.83 11.42
C GLY A 85 -2.27 4.04 12.58
N TYR A 86 -1.39 4.66 13.37
CA TYR A 86 -0.64 3.96 14.40
C TYR A 86 -1.47 3.69 15.67
N LYS A 87 -1.47 2.44 16.17
CA LYS A 87 -2.25 2.00 17.34
C LYS A 87 -2.04 2.82 18.62
N ARG A 88 -0.87 3.42 18.79
CA ARG A 88 -0.58 4.29 19.94
C ARG A 88 -1.50 5.52 19.99
N VAL A 89 -1.99 5.96 18.81
CA VAL A 89 -2.86 7.12 18.68
C VAL A 89 -4.32 6.71 18.51
N LEU A 90 -4.56 5.57 17.85
CA LEU A 90 -5.88 5.05 17.56
C LEU A 90 -6.30 3.98 18.57
N LYS A 91 -7.55 4.05 19.03
CA LYS A 91 -8.13 3.08 19.97
C LYS A 91 -8.63 1.83 19.28
N ASP A 92 -9.13 1.96 18.06
CA ASP A 92 -9.76 0.90 17.31
C ASP A 92 -8.87 0.39 16.18
N ASP A 93 -9.03 -0.88 15.83
CA ASP A 93 -8.35 -1.47 14.67
C ASP A 93 -8.91 -0.89 13.37
N LEU A 94 -8.02 -0.35 12.54
CA LEU A 94 -8.39 0.15 11.22
C LEU A 94 -8.44 -1.00 10.20
N PRO A 95 -9.28 -0.87 9.17
CA PRO A 95 -10.23 0.22 8.93
C PRO A 95 -11.61 -0.03 9.57
N THR A 96 -12.09 0.91 10.38
CA THR A 96 -13.48 0.86 10.87
C THR A 96 -14.48 1.16 9.75
N PRO A 97 -15.77 0.77 9.88
CA PRO A 97 -16.79 1.11 8.88
C PRO A 97 -16.96 2.61 8.68
N GLU A 98 -16.88 3.40 9.73
CA GLU A 98 -16.97 4.86 9.66
C GLU A 98 -15.75 5.46 8.93
N TRP A 99 -14.56 5.00 9.26
CA TRP A 99 -13.32 5.41 8.61
C TRP A 99 -13.36 5.16 7.10
N LYS A 100 -13.83 3.97 6.67
CA LYS A 100 -14.03 3.67 5.25
C LYS A 100 -15.02 4.63 4.59
N ARG A 101 -16.13 4.93 5.25
CA ARG A 101 -17.15 5.83 4.73
C ARG A 101 -16.61 7.24 4.53
N LEU A 102 -15.87 7.77 5.50
CA LEU A 102 -15.27 9.11 5.42
C LEU A 102 -14.23 9.21 4.32
N LEU A 103 -13.33 8.22 4.21
CA LEU A 103 -12.31 8.22 3.16
C LEU A 103 -12.89 8.09 1.75
N TRP A 104 -13.99 7.35 1.59
CA TRP A 104 -14.60 7.17 0.28
C TRP A 104 -15.48 8.33 -0.16
N LYS A 105 -15.82 9.21 0.76
CA LYS A 105 -16.60 10.39 0.43
C LYS A 105 -15.77 11.42 -0.33
N ASP A 106 -14.68 11.87 0.23
CA ASP A 106 -13.92 13.00 -0.29
C ASP A 106 -12.43 12.65 -0.56
N GLY A 107 -12.03 11.39 -0.29
CA GLY A 107 -10.67 10.91 -0.45
C GLY A 107 -9.73 11.31 0.70
N ILE A 108 -8.44 11.04 0.53
CA ILE A 108 -7.37 11.44 1.44
C ILE A 108 -6.03 11.43 0.72
N GLY A 109 -5.12 12.35 1.07
CA GLY A 109 -3.83 12.50 0.40
C GLY A 109 -2.85 11.37 0.71
N ALA A 110 -2.74 10.96 1.97
CA ALA A 110 -1.83 9.89 2.40
C ALA A 110 -2.33 9.15 3.64
N ILE A 111 -1.85 7.93 3.82
CA ILE A 111 -2.01 7.15 5.05
C ILE A 111 -0.61 6.77 5.51
N ASP A 112 -0.24 7.20 6.73
CA ASP A 112 1.06 6.96 7.30
C ASP A 112 0.95 5.92 8.44
N GLU A 113 1.97 5.09 8.57
CA GLU A 113 2.14 4.08 9.64
C GLU A 113 0.92 3.18 9.87
N HIS A 114 0.11 2.93 8.84
CA HIS A 114 -1.14 2.18 8.96
C HIS A 114 -0.94 0.76 9.54
N LEU A 115 0.19 0.13 9.26
CA LEU A 115 0.50 -1.24 9.69
C LEU A 115 1.50 -1.31 10.86
N ASN A 116 1.98 -0.18 11.35
CA ASN A 116 2.90 -0.16 12.48
C ASN A 116 2.20 -0.58 13.78
N GLY A 117 2.65 -1.69 14.34
CA GLY A 117 2.09 -2.25 15.58
C GLY A 117 1.09 -3.40 15.38
N PHE A 118 0.99 -3.94 14.16
CA PHE A 118 0.33 -5.22 13.85
C PHE A 118 1.35 -6.36 13.77
#